data_06c050b1dfd327d80dff8224559d5e6d
#
_entry.id   06c050b1dfd327d80dff8224559d5e6d
#
_cell.length_a   1.000
_cell.length_b   1.000
_cell.length_c   1.000
_cell.angle_alpha   90.00
_cell.angle_beta   90.00
_cell.angle_gamma   90.00
#
_symmetry.space_group_name_H-M   'P 1'
#
loop_
_entity.id
_entity.type
_entity.pdbx_description
1 polymer ?
#
loop_
_entity_poly.entity_id
_entity_poly.type
_entity_poly.pdbx_seq_one_letter_code
_entity_poly.pdbx_strand_id
1 'polypeptide(L)'
;MVSNGTAKVTLPSDEQILITREFDAPKHLVYKAWTTPELVRRWWSAQRGEVTVAEIDLRVGGKWRYAMIANEGFEVGFHGEYREIVPNERLVSTEVYEGMPDGEALDTLRLTEVNGRTMLELLVQHSCKEHRDAHIESGMEDGLQDAMDLLEQVAVSLKSD
;
A
#
# COMPACT_ATOMS: atom_id res chain seq x y z
N MET A 1 -4.52 1.22 -23.57
CA MET A 1 -3.08 1.32 -23.40
C MET A 1 -2.70 1.01 -21.96
N VAL A 2 -1.69 0.20 -21.78
CA VAL A 2 -1.22 -0.13 -20.46
C VAL A 2 -0.44 1.06 -19.91
N SER A 3 -0.56 1.30 -18.62
CA SER A 3 0.24 2.31 -17.95
C SER A 3 1.73 1.99 -18.08
N ASN A 4 2.54 3.01 -18.28
CA ASN A 4 4.00 2.88 -18.17
C ASN A 4 4.43 3.05 -16.72
N GLY A 5 3.48 2.94 -15.79
CA GLY A 5 3.71 3.20 -14.39
C GLY A 5 4.78 2.27 -13.82
N THR A 6 5.84 2.88 -13.33
CA THR A 6 6.83 2.22 -12.52
C THR A 6 6.85 2.98 -11.21
N ALA A 7 6.75 2.27 -10.10
CA ALA A 7 6.81 2.93 -8.81
C ALA A 7 8.20 3.54 -8.63
N LYS A 8 8.21 4.81 -8.23
CA LYS A 8 9.45 5.52 -7.89
C LYS A 8 9.56 5.58 -6.39
N VAL A 9 10.74 5.28 -5.87
CA VAL A 9 11.03 5.34 -4.45
C VAL A 9 12.07 6.44 -4.25
N THR A 10 11.73 7.45 -3.47
CA THR A 10 12.64 8.53 -3.12
C THR A 10 12.69 8.70 -1.61
N LEU A 11 13.74 9.37 -1.13
CA LEU A 11 14.00 9.52 0.30
C LEU A 11 14.02 11.01 0.65
N PRO A 12 12.84 11.62 0.95
CA PRO A 12 12.77 13.05 1.23
C PRO A 12 13.55 13.47 2.48
N SER A 13 13.69 12.57 3.46
CA SER A 13 14.45 12.81 4.68
C SER A 13 14.98 11.48 5.23
N ASP A 14 15.76 11.56 6.32
CA ASP A 14 16.37 10.38 6.93
C ASP A 14 15.33 9.37 7.46
N GLU A 15 14.11 9.82 7.70
CA GLU A 15 13.06 8.97 8.28
C GLU A 15 11.94 8.66 7.30
N GLN A 16 12.02 9.16 6.08
CA GLN A 16 10.90 9.07 5.14
C GLN A 16 11.23 8.25 3.91
N ILE A 17 10.18 7.59 3.40
CA ILE A 17 10.19 6.96 2.09
C ILE A 17 8.98 7.50 1.35
N LEU A 18 9.18 8.05 0.15
CA LEU A 18 8.09 8.50 -0.70
C LEU A 18 7.98 7.60 -1.91
N ILE A 19 6.81 7.03 -2.10
CA ILE A 19 6.50 6.14 -3.22
C ILE A 19 5.49 6.85 -4.10
N THR A 20 5.80 6.92 -5.40
CA THR A 20 4.87 7.51 -6.37
C THR A 20 4.67 6.55 -7.53
N ARG A 21 3.44 6.49 -8.03
CA ARG A 21 3.10 5.66 -9.18
C ARG A 21 1.85 6.18 -9.87
N GLU A 22 1.87 6.15 -11.19
CA GLU A 22 0.68 6.48 -11.99
C GLU A 22 -0.07 5.20 -12.37
N PHE A 23 -1.40 5.26 -12.33
CA PHE A 23 -2.28 4.15 -12.67
C PHE A 23 -3.22 4.53 -13.80
N ASP A 24 -3.49 3.58 -14.69
CA ASP A 24 -4.42 3.77 -15.81
C ASP A 24 -5.86 3.46 -15.37
N ALA A 25 -6.30 4.13 -14.32
CA ALA A 25 -7.64 3.99 -13.78
C ALA A 25 -7.99 5.24 -12.98
N PRO A 26 -9.28 5.60 -12.88
CA PRO A 26 -9.70 6.76 -12.09
C PRO A 26 -9.50 6.50 -10.59
N LYS A 27 -9.36 7.58 -9.83
CA LYS A 27 -8.98 7.49 -8.42
C LYS A 27 -9.98 6.69 -7.57
N HIS A 28 -11.27 6.75 -7.89
CA HIS A 28 -12.26 6.01 -7.10
C HIS A 28 -12.08 4.49 -7.24
N LEU A 29 -11.56 4.01 -8.36
CA LEU A 29 -11.29 2.58 -8.55
C LEU A 29 -9.98 2.17 -7.89
N VAL A 30 -8.96 3.03 -7.92
CA VAL A 30 -7.72 2.79 -7.20
C VAL A 30 -8.01 2.75 -5.68
N TYR A 31 -8.81 3.70 -5.21
CA TYR A 31 -9.22 3.74 -3.81
C TYR A 31 -10.00 2.48 -3.42
N LYS A 32 -10.93 2.06 -4.26
CA LYS A 32 -11.73 0.85 -4.03
C LYS A 32 -10.84 -0.39 -3.91
N ALA A 33 -9.87 -0.53 -4.84
CA ALA A 33 -8.95 -1.66 -4.81
C ALA A 33 -8.08 -1.64 -3.54
N TRP A 34 -7.74 -0.46 -3.05
CA TRP A 34 -6.91 -0.28 -1.86
C TRP A 34 -7.66 -0.58 -0.56
N THR A 35 -8.97 -0.34 -0.53
CA THR A 35 -9.75 -0.36 0.72
C THR A 35 -10.78 -1.48 0.80
N THR A 36 -10.84 -2.38 -0.16
CA THR A 36 -11.78 -3.50 -0.18
C THR A 36 -11.02 -4.79 0.11
N PRO A 37 -11.30 -5.50 1.22
CA PRO A 37 -10.54 -6.69 1.60
C PRO A 37 -10.41 -7.76 0.51
N GLU A 38 -11.49 -8.06 -0.21
CA GLU A 38 -11.48 -9.07 -1.28
C GLU A 38 -10.54 -8.65 -2.42
N LEU A 39 -10.42 -7.35 -2.68
CA LEU A 39 -9.53 -6.85 -3.72
C LEU A 39 -8.09 -6.79 -3.23
N VAL A 40 -7.87 -6.42 -1.95
CA VAL A 40 -6.53 -6.41 -1.33
C VAL A 40 -5.89 -7.80 -1.43
N ARG A 41 -6.68 -8.86 -1.26
CA ARG A 41 -6.18 -10.23 -1.39
C ARG A 41 -5.58 -10.53 -2.76
N ARG A 42 -5.94 -9.76 -3.78
CA ARG A 42 -5.51 -10.00 -5.15
C ARG A 42 -4.17 -9.32 -5.49
N TRP A 43 -3.73 -8.34 -4.70
CA TRP A 43 -2.51 -7.59 -5.04
C TRP A 43 -1.49 -7.47 -3.90
N TRP A 44 -1.94 -7.52 -2.65
CA TRP A 44 -1.06 -7.16 -1.53
C TRP A 44 0.14 -8.09 -1.36
N SER A 45 -0.02 -9.40 -1.57
CA SER A 45 1.07 -10.35 -1.37
C SER A 45 2.13 -10.27 -2.48
N ALA A 46 1.83 -9.59 -3.58
CA ALA A 46 2.74 -9.50 -4.74
C ALA A 46 3.17 -10.89 -5.24
N GLN A 47 2.29 -11.90 -5.11
CA GLN A 47 2.53 -13.30 -5.48
C GLN A 47 3.65 -13.97 -4.68
N ARG A 48 4.02 -13.40 -3.54
CA ARG A 48 5.06 -13.95 -2.69
C ARG A 48 4.52 -14.82 -1.56
N GLY A 49 3.22 -15.01 -1.52
CA GLY A 49 2.59 -15.85 -0.52
C GLY A 49 1.08 -15.87 -0.67
N GLU A 50 0.43 -16.61 0.21
CA GLU A 50 -1.02 -16.68 0.26
C GLU A 50 -1.53 -15.73 1.35
N VAL A 51 -2.43 -14.81 0.96
CA VAL A 51 -3.03 -13.87 1.92
C VAL A 51 -4.02 -14.65 2.79
N THR A 52 -3.78 -14.68 4.09
CA THR A 52 -4.62 -15.39 5.04
C THR A 52 -5.55 -14.45 5.79
N VAL A 53 -5.17 -13.17 5.93
CA VAL A 53 -5.97 -12.16 6.62
C VAL A 53 -5.98 -10.88 5.78
N ALA A 54 -7.17 -10.34 5.55
CA ALA A 54 -7.33 -9.01 4.99
C ALA A 54 -8.58 -8.42 5.64
N GLU A 55 -8.35 -7.58 6.66
CA GLU A 55 -9.41 -6.99 7.47
C GLU A 55 -9.28 -5.48 7.46
N ILE A 56 -10.39 -4.80 7.19
CA ILE A 56 -10.41 -3.33 7.11
C ILE A 56 -11.68 -2.84 7.79
N ASP A 57 -11.52 -2.01 8.82
CA ASP A 57 -12.61 -1.25 9.43
C ASP A 57 -12.41 0.20 8.99
N LEU A 58 -13.01 0.57 7.86
CA LEU A 58 -12.69 1.83 7.17
C LEU A 58 -13.42 3.00 7.80
N ARG A 59 -12.91 3.45 8.95
CA ARG A 59 -13.37 4.64 9.67
C ARG A 59 -12.22 5.16 10.51
N VAL A 60 -12.26 6.43 10.86
CA VAL A 60 -11.25 7.01 11.76
C VAL A 60 -11.29 6.26 13.08
N GLY A 61 -10.13 5.79 13.54
CA GLY A 61 -10.03 4.93 14.72
C GLY A 61 -10.25 3.46 14.44
N GLY A 62 -10.72 3.10 13.24
CA GLY A 62 -10.86 1.71 12.84
C GLY A 62 -9.50 1.08 12.54
N LYS A 63 -9.43 -0.24 12.63
CA LYS A 63 -8.18 -0.98 12.48
C LYS A 63 -8.17 -1.77 11.18
N TRP A 64 -6.97 -2.02 10.69
CA TRP A 64 -6.77 -2.90 9.55
C TRP A 64 -5.68 -3.91 9.88
N ARG A 65 -5.75 -5.08 9.23
CA ARG A 65 -4.70 -6.09 9.38
C ARG A 65 -4.60 -6.91 8.10
N TYR A 66 -3.37 -7.07 7.59
CA TYR A 66 -3.08 -7.97 6.48
C TYR A 66 -2.03 -8.96 6.91
N ALA A 67 -2.22 -10.23 6.54
CA ALA A 67 -1.24 -11.26 6.81
C ALA A 67 -1.20 -12.26 5.66
N MET A 68 -0.04 -12.87 5.46
CA MET A 68 0.13 -13.91 4.47
C MET A 68 1.07 -14.98 4.99
N ILE A 69 0.95 -16.18 4.41
CA ILE A 69 1.97 -17.21 4.58
C ILE A 69 2.86 -17.10 3.34
N ALA A 70 4.10 -16.70 3.54
CA ALA A 70 5.06 -16.53 2.44
C ALA A 70 5.35 -17.88 1.78
N ASN A 71 5.80 -17.85 0.53
CA ASN A 71 6.09 -19.08 -0.21
C ASN A 71 7.13 -19.96 0.52
N GLU A 72 7.99 -19.34 1.32
CA GLU A 72 8.98 -20.06 2.13
C GLU A 72 8.38 -20.69 3.38
N GLY A 73 7.10 -20.42 3.71
CA GLY A 73 6.37 -21.07 4.79
C GLY A 73 6.26 -20.27 6.09
N PHE A 74 6.81 -19.05 6.17
CA PHE A 74 6.67 -18.23 7.38
C PHE A 74 5.55 -17.22 7.22
N GLU A 75 4.98 -16.80 8.36
CA GLU A 75 3.90 -15.80 8.37
C GLU A 75 4.48 -14.39 8.36
N VAL A 76 3.86 -13.52 7.55
CA VAL A 76 4.18 -12.10 7.50
C VAL A 76 2.89 -11.34 7.79
N GLY A 77 2.91 -10.43 8.76
CA GLY A 77 1.72 -9.67 9.11
C GLY A 77 2.02 -8.20 9.35
N PHE A 78 1.03 -7.37 9.01
CA PHE A 78 1.04 -5.92 9.24
C PHE A 78 -0.31 -5.51 9.78
N HIS A 79 -0.32 -4.49 10.63
CA HIS A 79 -1.58 -3.93 11.14
C HIS A 79 -1.41 -2.44 11.41
N GLY A 80 -2.54 -1.77 11.58
CA GLY A 80 -2.53 -0.35 11.89
C GLY A 80 -3.92 0.19 12.20
N GLU A 81 -3.99 1.52 12.30
CA GLU A 81 -5.22 2.24 12.63
C GLU A 81 -5.36 3.44 11.71
N TYR A 82 -6.58 3.70 11.25
CA TYR A 82 -6.85 4.86 10.40
C TYR A 82 -6.93 6.13 11.25
N ARG A 83 -6.20 7.16 10.82
CA ARG A 83 -6.16 8.47 11.49
C ARG A 83 -6.95 9.54 10.74
N GLU A 84 -7.01 9.44 9.41
CA GLU A 84 -7.74 10.38 8.58
C GLU A 84 -8.25 9.66 7.34
N ILE A 85 -9.48 9.94 6.92
CA ILE A 85 -10.07 9.34 5.72
C ILE A 85 -10.79 10.43 4.95
N VAL A 86 -10.32 10.70 3.73
CA VAL A 86 -11.03 11.52 2.75
C VAL A 86 -11.28 10.60 1.56
N PRO A 87 -12.51 10.10 1.38
CA PRO A 87 -12.77 9.08 0.36
C PRO A 87 -12.28 9.48 -1.03
N ASN A 88 -11.62 8.54 -1.69
CA ASN A 88 -11.04 8.67 -3.02
C ASN A 88 -9.86 9.64 -3.12
N GLU A 89 -9.43 10.27 -2.02
CA GLU A 89 -8.39 11.29 -2.07
C GLU A 89 -7.25 11.07 -1.09
N ARG A 90 -7.55 10.69 0.17
CA ARG A 90 -6.51 10.65 1.18
C ARG A 90 -6.81 9.66 2.30
N LEU A 91 -5.82 8.86 2.66
CA LEU A 91 -5.85 8.00 3.84
C LEU A 91 -4.59 8.23 4.65
N VAL A 92 -4.75 8.48 5.95
CA VAL A 92 -3.62 8.51 6.88
C VAL A 92 -3.83 7.35 7.86
N SER A 93 -2.84 6.48 7.97
CA SER A 93 -2.92 5.33 8.85
C SER A 93 -1.57 5.00 9.45
N THR A 94 -1.58 4.35 10.61
CA THR A 94 -0.36 3.78 11.15
C THR A 94 -0.10 2.44 10.50
N GLU A 95 1.15 2.00 10.51
CA GLU A 95 1.55 0.70 9.98
C GLU A 95 2.59 0.10 10.90
N VAL A 96 2.34 -1.13 11.37
CA VAL A 96 3.26 -1.88 12.18
C VAL A 96 3.55 -3.21 11.48
N TYR A 97 4.83 -3.47 11.21
CA TYR A 97 5.26 -4.80 10.78
C TYR A 97 5.31 -5.68 12.04
N GLU A 98 4.55 -6.77 12.06
CA GLU A 98 4.41 -7.59 13.27
C GLU A 98 5.71 -8.30 13.66
N GLY A 99 6.64 -8.43 12.71
CA GLY A 99 7.98 -8.93 13.01
C GLY A 99 8.89 -7.91 13.70
N MET A 100 8.47 -6.63 13.73
CA MET A 100 9.19 -5.55 14.40
C MET A 100 8.18 -4.60 15.04
N PRO A 101 7.51 -5.02 16.13
CA PRO A 101 6.37 -4.26 16.68
C PRO A 101 6.72 -2.87 17.21
N ASP A 102 7.99 -2.59 17.47
CA ASP A 102 8.41 -1.27 17.94
C ASP A 102 8.59 -0.26 16.78
N GLY A 103 8.47 -0.72 15.55
CA GLY A 103 8.73 0.10 14.35
C GLY A 103 7.48 0.68 13.71
N GLU A 104 6.61 1.32 14.49
CA GLU A 104 5.40 1.93 13.92
C GLU A 104 5.75 3.06 12.96
N ALA A 105 5.14 3.03 11.78
CA ALA A 105 5.26 4.10 10.78
C ALA A 105 3.90 4.78 10.60
N LEU A 106 3.91 5.99 10.06
CA LEU A 106 2.70 6.70 9.66
C LEU A 106 2.70 6.79 8.15
N ASP A 107 1.66 6.25 7.53
CA ASP A 107 1.49 6.22 6.09
C ASP A 107 0.46 7.26 5.66
N THR A 108 0.82 8.11 4.72
CA THR A 108 -0.10 9.06 4.11
C THR A 108 -0.24 8.72 2.64
N LEU A 109 -1.42 8.23 2.27
CA LEU A 109 -1.77 7.92 0.89
C LEU A 109 -2.53 9.11 0.30
N ARG A 110 -2.13 9.54 -0.89
CA ARG A 110 -2.82 10.61 -1.61
C ARG A 110 -3.06 10.18 -3.05
N LEU A 111 -4.28 10.40 -3.53
CA LEU A 111 -4.67 10.09 -4.91
C LEU A 111 -5.10 11.36 -5.62
N THR A 112 -4.48 11.63 -6.77
CA THR A 112 -4.81 12.79 -7.61
C THR A 112 -5.13 12.28 -9.01
N GLU A 113 -6.25 12.72 -9.56
CA GLU A 113 -6.69 12.24 -10.87
C GLU A 113 -6.59 13.34 -11.93
N VAL A 114 -6.05 12.97 -13.10
CA VAL A 114 -6.03 13.84 -14.28
C VAL A 114 -6.38 12.97 -15.50
N ASN A 115 -7.43 13.36 -16.23
CA ASN A 115 -7.84 12.67 -17.46
C ASN A 115 -8.09 11.17 -17.28
N GLY A 116 -8.69 10.80 -16.15
CA GLY A 116 -9.03 9.39 -15.87
C GLY A 116 -7.87 8.54 -15.42
N ARG A 117 -6.69 9.12 -15.20
CA ARG A 117 -5.52 8.45 -14.68
C ARG A 117 -5.21 8.99 -13.29
N THR A 118 -4.69 8.13 -12.42
CA THR A 118 -4.44 8.48 -11.02
C THR A 118 -2.95 8.49 -10.73
N MET A 119 -2.49 9.57 -10.08
CA MET A 119 -1.17 9.60 -9.46
C MET A 119 -1.34 9.25 -7.99
N LEU A 120 -0.68 8.17 -7.57
CA LEU A 120 -0.65 7.75 -6.17
C LEU A 120 0.65 8.23 -5.54
N GLU A 121 0.54 8.85 -4.38
CA GLU A 121 1.68 9.20 -3.55
C GLU A 121 1.48 8.55 -2.19
N LEU A 122 2.46 7.77 -1.76
CA LEU A 122 2.45 7.14 -0.43
C LEU A 122 3.70 7.59 0.31
N LEU A 123 3.50 8.40 1.34
CA LEU A 123 4.60 8.86 2.20
C LEU A 123 4.62 7.98 3.44
N VAL A 124 5.73 7.29 3.65
CA VAL A 124 5.94 6.46 4.84
C VAL A 124 6.87 7.22 5.78
N GLN A 125 6.37 7.59 6.94
CA GLN A 125 7.14 8.29 7.97
C GLN A 125 7.51 7.29 9.07
N HIS A 126 8.79 6.94 9.14
CA HIS A 126 9.30 6.09 10.22
C HIS A 126 9.66 6.95 11.43
N SER A 127 9.80 6.31 12.60
CA SER A 127 10.13 7.02 13.83
C SER A 127 11.62 7.31 13.97
N CYS A 128 12.46 6.63 13.18
CA CYS A 128 13.91 6.86 13.19
C CYS A 128 14.52 6.36 11.88
N LYS A 129 15.75 6.80 11.65
CA LYS A 129 16.48 6.44 10.42
C LYS A 129 16.72 4.92 10.34
N GLU A 130 17.01 4.28 11.45
CA GLU A 130 17.28 2.85 11.49
C GLU A 130 16.08 2.04 11.01
N HIS A 131 14.87 2.42 11.41
CA HIS A 131 13.64 1.76 10.95
C HIS A 131 13.41 1.99 9.47
N ARG A 132 13.65 3.23 8.98
CA ARG A 132 13.54 3.54 7.57
C ARG A 132 14.51 2.70 6.75
N ASP A 133 15.77 2.62 7.19
CA ASP A 133 16.79 1.86 6.48
C ASP A 133 16.47 0.36 6.48
N ALA A 134 15.97 -0.18 7.58
CA ALA A 134 15.56 -1.58 7.66
C ALA A 134 14.44 -1.89 6.67
N HIS A 135 13.48 -0.97 6.51
CA HIS A 135 12.39 -1.13 5.55
C HIS A 135 12.94 -1.22 4.12
N ILE A 136 13.87 -0.33 3.77
CA ILE A 136 14.48 -0.34 2.43
C ILE A 136 15.29 -1.63 2.21
N GLU A 137 16.07 -2.04 3.21
CA GLU A 137 16.95 -3.20 3.10
C GLU A 137 16.18 -4.53 3.08
N SER A 138 14.90 -4.51 3.42
CA SER A 138 14.05 -5.70 3.38
C SER A 138 13.73 -6.17 1.96
N GLY A 139 14.14 -5.40 0.94
CA GLY A 139 13.82 -5.70 -0.45
C GLY A 139 12.43 -5.19 -0.84
N MET A 140 11.92 -4.20 -0.11
CA MET A 140 10.57 -3.68 -0.30
C MET A 140 10.31 -3.19 -1.73
N GLU A 141 11.34 -2.70 -2.42
CA GLU A 141 11.15 -2.10 -3.74
C GLU A 141 10.68 -3.14 -4.77
N ASP A 142 11.25 -4.33 -4.79
CA ASP A 142 10.83 -5.38 -5.72
C ASP A 142 9.40 -5.84 -5.43
N GLY A 143 9.07 -6.05 -4.16
CA GLY A 143 7.72 -6.42 -3.77
C GLY A 143 6.71 -5.32 -4.09
N LEU A 144 7.11 -4.07 -3.89
CA LEU A 144 6.28 -2.92 -4.19
C LEU A 144 5.96 -2.83 -5.68
N GLN A 145 6.95 -3.01 -6.56
CA GLN A 145 6.71 -2.97 -8.00
C GLN A 145 5.67 -4.00 -8.40
N ASP A 146 5.82 -5.23 -7.93
CA ASP A 146 4.89 -6.31 -8.27
C ASP A 146 3.51 -6.05 -7.69
N ALA A 147 3.42 -5.58 -6.44
CA ALA A 147 2.14 -5.28 -5.81
C ALA A 147 1.42 -4.16 -6.55
N MET A 148 2.13 -3.11 -6.94
CA MET A 148 1.52 -1.97 -7.64
C MET A 148 1.05 -2.38 -9.04
N ASP A 149 1.80 -3.25 -9.74
CA ASP A 149 1.35 -3.76 -11.03
C ASP A 149 0.05 -4.55 -10.89
N LEU A 150 -0.06 -5.39 -9.86
CA LEU A 150 -1.28 -6.15 -9.61
C LEU A 150 -2.42 -5.23 -9.19
N LEU A 151 -2.14 -4.21 -8.38
CA LEU A 151 -3.14 -3.22 -7.99
C LEU A 151 -3.71 -2.53 -9.23
N GLU A 152 -2.85 -2.17 -10.18
CA GLU A 152 -3.32 -1.58 -11.43
C GLU A 152 -4.23 -2.53 -12.19
N GLN A 153 -3.85 -3.81 -12.29
CA GLN A 153 -4.70 -4.79 -12.97
C GLN A 153 -6.07 -4.89 -12.30
N VAL A 154 -6.11 -4.89 -10.98
CA VAL A 154 -7.38 -4.93 -10.24
C VAL A 154 -8.21 -3.69 -10.55
N ALA A 155 -7.62 -2.50 -10.43
CA ALA A 155 -8.35 -1.24 -10.66
C ALA A 155 -8.86 -1.16 -12.10
N VAL A 156 -8.03 -1.53 -13.07
CA VAL A 156 -8.42 -1.53 -14.49
C VAL A 156 -9.56 -2.50 -14.73
N SER A 157 -9.56 -3.66 -14.08
CA SER A 157 -10.63 -4.65 -14.24
C SER A 157 -11.99 -4.12 -13.76
N LEU A 158 -12.00 -3.12 -12.90
CA LEU A 158 -13.23 -2.52 -12.39
C LEU A 158 -13.82 -1.48 -13.34
N LYS A 159 -13.07 -1.06 -14.36
CA LYS A 159 -13.51 -0.02 -15.30
C LYS A 159 -14.62 -0.51 -16.22
N SER A 160 -14.68 -1.81 -16.47
CA SER A 160 -15.64 -2.38 -17.41
C SER A 160 -17.05 -2.52 -16.82
N ASP A 161 -17.22 -2.21 -15.57
CA ASP A 161 -18.52 -2.29 -14.87
C ASP A 161 -19.21 -0.92 -14.79
#